data_6a53e11b04fe4236e31c36e9eb62b7fa
#
_entry.id   6a53e11b04fe4236e31c36e9eb62b7fa
#
_cell.length_a   1.000
_cell.length_b   1.000
_cell.length_c   1.000
_cell.angle_alpha   90.00
_cell.angle_beta   90.00
_cell.angle_gamma   90.00
#
_symmetry.space_group_name_H-M   'P 1'
#
loop_
_entity.id
_entity.type
_entity.pdbx_description
1 polymer ?
#
loop_
_entity_poly.entity_id
_entity_poly.type
_entity_poly.pdbx_seq_one_letter_code
_entity_poly.pdbx_strand_id
1 'polypeptide(L)'
;MKNVSRGVNDFSSIFPQYMSYLKDKDDGYKHTPHSNKSVWWKCPDCGHEFKQSFNKFVSKLNKCPACSDTASYAVKFLCCVFNQLSVPFQMEKSFDWLPRRRYDFWLPEQDVIIEIHGKQHYSMGDPWNSDGKQKYIDLMKEEKAYENGYTGRYIVLMYDVSGDGSRFVTQILGSNLQTMFSMENVDWSACNQYAILSNSVKEVCDIYNSGVVDLTQICRMTHYSSLNTIREKLRKGTLLGWCDYSAAVALQNAHRKSGNHVLATMCNSVVCFDLDGNKLCTYPSLQEAQRRCGISHIWECCVGRRKTAGGFRWMYEKDCIIRGEC
;
A
#
# COMPACT_ATOMS: atom_id res chain seq x y z
N MET A 1 30.85 -5.19 25.79
CA MET A 1 30.45 -5.64 24.43
C MET A 1 30.33 -7.15 24.49
N LYS A 2 29.25 -7.76 24.02
CA LYS A 2 29.17 -9.23 23.91
C LYS A 2 30.14 -9.66 22.81
N ASN A 3 31.06 -10.57 23.13
CA ASN A 3 31.99 -11.10 22.13
C ASN A 3 31.23 -11.81 21.02
N VAL A 4 31.67 -11.62 19.79
CA VAL A 4 31.14 -12.35 18.63
C VAL A 4 31.65 -13.78 18.66
N SER A 5 30.75 -14.75 18.60
CA SER A 5 31.08 -16.16 18.46
C SER A 5 30.54 -16.61 17.09
N ARG A 6 31.47 -16.81 16.15
CA ARG A 6 31.14 -17.23 14.77
C ARG A 6 30.37 -18.56 14.79
N GLY A 7 29.29 -18.63 14.02
CA GLY A 7 28.41 -19.80 13.99
C GLY A 7 27.37 -19.87 15.11
N VAL A 8 27.37 -18.90 16.06
CA VAL A 8 26.48 -18.91 17.22
C VAL A 8 25.67 -17.61 17.34
N ASN A 9 26.33 -16.46 17.44
CA ASN A 9 25.66 -15.17 17.67
C ASN A 9 26.07 -14.10 16.66
N ASP A 10 26.81 -14.45 15.62
CA ASP A 10 27.12 -13.56 14.51
C ASP A 10 25.88 -13.32 13.62
N PHE A 11 25.93 -12.23 12.86
CA PHE A 11 24.80 -11.82 12.03
C PHE A 11 24.43 -12.88 10.98
N SER A 12 25.45 -13.55 10.40
CA SER A 12 25.22 -14.54 9.37
C SER A 12 24.47 -15.76 9.87
N SER A 13 24.72 -16.15 11.12
CA SER A 13 24.07 -17.32 11.74
C SER A 13 22.64 -17.03 12.18
N ILE A 14 22.37 -15.81 12.64
CA ILE A 14 21.03 -15.42 13.14
C ILE A 14 20.13 -14.92 12.01
N PHE A 15 20.70 -14.24 10.99
CA PHE A 15 19.96 -13.64 9.87
C PHE A 15 20.57 -14.02 8.51
N PRO A 16 20.68 -15.31 8.18
CA PRO A 16 21.27 -15.77 6.92
C PRO A 16 20.55 -15.20 5.67
N GLN A 17 19.24 -14.96 5.77
CA GLN A 17 18.43 -14.38 4.70
C GLN A 17 18.82 -12.95 4.33
N TYR A 18 19.49 -12.23 5.21
CA TYR A 18 19.95 -10.85 4.96
C TYR A 18 21.42 -10.73 4.55
N MET A 19 22.11 -11.84 4.44
CA MET A 19 23.50 -11.84 3.97
C MET A 19 23.63 -11.30 2.54
N SER A 20 22.58 -11.44 1.71
CA SER A 20 22.55 -10.86 0.35
C SER A 20 22.68 -9.34 0.35
N TYR A 21 22.26 -8.68 1.41
CA TYR A 21 22.32 -7.21 1.56
C TYR A 21 23.71 -6.69 1.96
N LEU A 22 24.58 -7.49 2.54
CA LEU A 22 25.92 -7.03 2.88
C LEU A 22 26.78 -6.85 1.64
N LYS A 23 27.42 -5.68 1.48
CA LYS A 23 28.39 -5.43 0.41
C LYS A 23 29.63 -6.31 0.60
N ASP A 24 30.16 -6.37 1.82
CA ASP A 24 31.17 -7.34 2.22
C ASP A 24 30.50 -8.42 3.11
N LYS A 25 30.48 -9.66 2.60
CA LYS A 25 29.89 -10.80 3.31
C LYS A 25 30.61 -11.13 4.59
N ASP A 26 31.91 -10.84 4.68
CA ASP A 26 32.73 -11.11 5.86
C ASP A 26 32.30 -10.31 7.08
N ASP A 27 31.71 -9.13 6.88
CA ASP A 27 31.17 -8.33 7.97
C ASP A 27 30.07 -9.05 8.75
N GLY A 28 29.31 -9.93 8.09
CA GLY A 28 28.26 -10.73 8.71
C GLY A 28 28.76 -11.74 9.72
N TYR A 29 30.00 -12.20 9.57
CA TYR A 29 30.65 -13.13 10.50
C TYR A 29 31.40 -12.43 11.63
N LYS A 30 31.68 -11.13 11.47
CA LYS A 30 32.48 -10.32 12.42
C LYS A 30 31.62 -9.54 13.42
N HIS A 31 30.30 -9.47 13.20
CA HIS A 31 29.42 -8.62 14.00
C HIS A 31 28.14 -9.34 14.42
N THR A 32 27.63 -8.99 15.61
CA THR A 32 26.31 -9.45 16.07
C THR A 32 25.20 -8.57 15.47
N PRO A 33 23.93 -9.07 15.38
CA PRO A 33 22.79 -8.30 14.89
C PRO A 33 22.53 -6.98 15.62
N HIS A 34 22.95 -6.88 16.88
CA HIS A 34 22.76 -5.68 17.71
C HIS A 34 24.01 -4.79 17.77
N SER A 35 24.97 -5.03 16.89
CA SER A 35 26.17 -4.20 16.80
C SER A 35 25.84 -2.81 16.27
N ASN A 36 26.39 -1.78 16.94
CA ASN A 36 26.31 -0.39 16.45
C ASN A 36 27.39 -0.08 15.40
N LYS A 37 28.20 -1.07 15.01
CA LYS A 37 29.16 -0.91 13.92
C LYS A 37 28.44 -0.69 12.61
N SER A 38 28.74 0.40 11.92
CA SER A 38 28.21 0.70 10.60
C SER A 38 29.06 0.06 9.51
N VAL A 39 28.42 -0.62 8.58
CA VAL A 39 29.00 -1.28 7.42
C VAL A 39 28.28 -0.85 6.15
N TRP A 40 28.84 -1.20 5.00
CA TRP A 40 28.19 -0.96 3.72
C TRP A 40 27.23 -2.08 3.37
N TRP A 41 26.03 -1.69 2.98
CA TRP A 41 24.96 -2.55 2.50
C TRP A 41 24.70 -2.27 1.03
N LYS A 42 24.30 -3.27 0.28
CA LYS A 42 23.82 -3.16 -1.10
C LYS A 42 22.48 -3.87 -1.21
N CYS A 43 21.47 -3.15 -1.62
CA CYS A 43 20.14 -3.73 -1.80
C CYS A 43 20.14 -4.71 -2.99
N PRO A 44 19.72 -5.98 -2.80
CA PRO A 44 19.65 -6.93 -3.90
C PRO A 44 18.54 -6.58 -4.92
N ASP A 45 17.49 -5.84 -4.47
CA ASP A 45 16.34 -5.54 -5.30
C ASP A 45 16.57 -4.33 -6.23
N CYS A 46 17.32 -3.32 -5.75
CA CYS A 46 17.51 -2.06 -6.49
C CYS A 46 18.97 -1.64 -6.69
N GLY A 47 19.93 -2.38 -6.16
CA GLY A 47 21.34 -2.08 -6.27
C GLY A 47 21.85 -0.91 -5.41
N HIS A 48 20.94 -0.15 -4.73
CA HIS A 48 21.34 0.99 -3.91
C HIS A 48 22.30 0.61 -2.80
N GLU A 49 23.40 1.34 -2.69
CA GLU A 49 24.41 1.17 -1.65
C GLU A 49 24.22 2.21 -0.53
N PHE A 50 24.21 1.75 0.71
CA PHE A 50 24.00 2.62 1.86
C PHE A 50 24.81 2.15 3.07
N LYS A 51 25.16 3.07 3.98
CA LYS A 51 25.92 2.78 5.20
C LYS A 51 24.98 2.80 6.40
N GLN A 52 24.98 1.70 7.17
CA GLN A 52 24.09 1.56 8.33
C GLN A 52 24.67 0.57 9.35
N SER A 53 24.34 0.74 10.64
CA SER A 53 24.72 -0.24 11.66
C SER A 53 23.83 -1.48 11.60
N PHE A 54 24.37 -2.63 12.05
CA PHE A 54 23.61 -3.88 12.16
C PHE A 54 22.35 -3.72 13.00
N ASN A 55 22.47 -3.09 14.16
CA ASN A 55 21.33 -2.84 15.05
C ASN A 55 20.21 -2.06 14.33
N LYS A 56 20.54 -1.01 13.61
CA LYS A 56 19.57 -0.20 12.88
C LYS A 56 18.99 -0.95 11.68
N PHE A 57 19.79 -1.80 11.02
CA PHE A 57 19.33 -2.63 9.91
C PHE A 57 18.29 -3.67 10.37
N VAL A 58 18.54 -4.33 11.50
CA VAL A 58 17.65 -5.35 12.05
C VAL A 58 16.40 -4.73 12.69
N SER A 59 16.52 -3.61 13.41
CA SER A 59 15.39 -2.95 14.08
C SER A 59 14.36 -2.37 13.12
N LYS A 60 14.78 -2.00 11.92
CA LYS A 60 13.88 -1.57 10.84
C LYS A 60 13.65 -2.76 9.91
N LEU A 61 12.47 -3.34 9.93
CA LEU A 61 12.09 -4.42 9.02
C LEU A 61 12.27 -4.05 7.54
N ASN A 62 12.45 -2.78 7.25
CA ASN A 62 12.76 -2.23 5.93
C ASN A 62 14.24 -1.90 5.81
N LYS A 63 14.90 -2.61 4.95
CA LYS A 63 16.36 -2.72 4.90
C LYS A 63 17.01 -1.67 4.03
N CYS A 64 16.43 -1.37 2.87
CA CYS A 64 16.97 -0.37 1.95
C CYS A 64 16.23 0.96 2.07
N PRO A 65 16.90 2.10 2.35
CA PRO A 65 16.24 3.39 2.42
C PRO A 65 15.59 3.83 1.11
N ALA A 66 16.14 3.41 -0.03
CA ALA A 66 15.62 3.75 -1.35
C ALA A 66 14.34 2.98 -1.73
N CYS A 67 14.28 1.67 -1.44
CA CYS A 67 13.07 0.85 -1.69
C CYS A 67 12.10 0.84 -0.52
N SER A 68 12.41 1.51 0.58
CA SER A 68 11.57 1.54 1.77
C SER A 68 10.17 2.07 1.46
N ASP A 69 9.14 1.46 2.04
CA ASP A 69 7.77 1.99 1.96
C ASP A 69 7.62 3.37 2.61
N THR A 70 8.62 3.79 3.41
CA THR A 70 8.67 5.13 4.00
C THR A 70 9.24 6.19 3.06
N ALA A 71 9.95 5.80 1.99
CA ALA A 71 10.43 6.74 0.97
C ALA A 71 9.27 7.14 0.05
N SER A 72 9.15 8.44 -0.22
CA SER A 72 8.13 8.95 -1.14
C SER A 72 8.39 8.49 -2.57
N TYR A 73 7.36 8.52 -3.41
CA TYR A 73 7.48 8.24 -4.83
C TYR A 73 8.60 9.06 -5.49
N ALA A 74 8.62 10.36 -5.26
CA ALA A 74 9.60 11.26 -5.88
C ALA A 74 11.03 10.98 -5.43
N VAL A 75 11.23 10.62 -4.15
CA VAL A 75 12.53 10.18 -3.62
C VAL A 75 13.01 8.93 -4.34
N LYS A 76 12.15 7.90 -4.44
CA LYS A 76 12.49 6.66 -5.17
C LYS A 76 12.78 6.93 -6.64
N PHE A 77 11.99 7.79 -7.28
CA PHE A 77 12.19 8.16 -8.67
C PHE A 77 13.58 8.75 -8.92
N LEU A 78 13.99 9.73 -8.11
CA LEU A 78 15.33 10.33 -8.19
C LEU A 78 16.45 9.34 -7.87
N CYS A 79 16.25 8.44 -6.90
CA CYS A 79 17.22 7.37 -6.66
C CYS A 79 17.47 6.55 -7.93
N CYS A 80 16.42 6.21 -8.67
CA CYS A 80 16.55 5.46 -9.91
C CYS A 80 17.28 6.28 -10.99
N VAL A 81 16.97 7.56 -11.13
CA VAL A 81 17.66 8.47 -12.07
C VAL A 81 19.15 8.50 -11.75
N PHE A 82 19.56 8.77 -10.53
CA PHE A 82 20.97 8.84 -10.14
C PHE A 82 21.68 7.49 -10.29
N ASN A 83 21.02 6.39 -10.01
CA ASN A 83 21.58 5.06 -10.23
C ASN A 83 21.84 4.78 -11.72
N GLN A 84 20.92 5.14 -12.62
CA GLN A 84 21.10 5.00 -14.06
C GLN A 84 22.24 5.87 -14.59
N LEU A 85 22.38 7.07 -14.05
CA LEU A 85 23.45 8.01 -14.39
C LEU A 85 24.78 7.66 -13.69
N SER A 86 24.80 6.66 -12.82
CA SER A 86 25.97 6.32 -11.98
C SER A 86 26.47 7.48 -11.12
N VAL A 87 25.57 8.39 -10.71
CA VAL A 87 25.87 9.55 -9.86
C VAL A 87 25.82 9.15 -8.40
N PRO A 88 26.92 9.31 -7.64
CA PRO A 88 26.93 9.09 -6.20
C PRO A 88 26.02 10.08 -5.47
N PHE A 89 25.21 9.61 -4.54
CA PHE A 89 24.34 10.46 -3.74
C PHE A 89 24.22 9.98 -2.29
N GLN A 90 23.90 10.89 -1.38
CA GLN A 90 23.54 10.59 -0.01
C GLN A 90 22.12 11.10 0.25
N MET A 91 21.28 10.23 0.80
CA MET A 91 19.91 10.57 1.20
C MET A 91 19.90 11.05 2.65
N GLU A 92 18.94 11.90 2.99
CA GLU A 92 18.71 12.37 4.36
C GLU A 92 20.01 12.96 4.98
N LYS A 93 20.73 13.75 4.20
CA LYS A 93 22.00 14.35 4.61
C LYS A 93 21.78 15.47 5.62
N SER A 94 22.44 15.37 6.79
CA SER A 94 22.60 16.49 7.71
C SER A 94 24.02 17.07 7.60
N PHE A 95 24.13 18.38 7.79
CA PHE A 95 25.40 19.08 7.84
C PHE A 95 25.64 19.65 9.23
N ASP A 96 26.90 19.88 9.60
CA ASP A 96 27.27 20.36 10.93
C ASP A 96 26.69 21.73 11.24
N TRP A 97 26.49 22.56 10.22
CA TRP A 97 25.83 23.86 10.30
C TRP A 97 24.31 23.78 10.45
N LEU A 98 23.68 22.62 10.20
CA LEU A 98 22.25 22.37 10.42
C LEU A 98 21.98 20.91 10.93
N PRO A 99 22.52 20.53 12.11
CA PRO A 99 22.59 19.13 12.53
C PRO A 99 21.23 18.50 12.86
N ARG A 100 20.20 19.32 13.15
CA ARG A 100 18.84 18.86 13.51
C ARG A 100 17.91 18.72 12.32
N ARG A 101 18.37 19.05 11.13
CA ARG A 101 17.59 18.98 9.90
C ARG A 101 18.34 18.15 8.87
N ARG A 102 17.59 17.63 7.89
CA ARG A 102 18.16 16.82 6.81
C ARG A 102 17.67 17.36 5.49
N TYR A 103 18.50 17.22 4.49
CA TYR A 103 18.18 17.45 3.10
C TYR A 103 17.92 16.13 2.41
N ASP A 104 16.95 16.08 1.48
CA ASP A 104 16.54 14.83 0.84
C ASP A 104 17.70 14.15 0.12
N PHE A 105 18.48 14.91 -0.64
CA PHE A 105 19.67 14.42 -1.33
C PHE A 105 20.83 15.42 -1.24
N TRP A 106 22.02 14.84 -1.21
CA TRP A 106 23.27 15.54 -1.45
C TRP A 106 24.13 14.75 -2.43
N LEU A 107 24.60 15.41 -3.51
CA LEU A 107 25.47 14.85 -4.53
C LEU A 107 26.90 15.29 -4.22
N PRO A 108 27.76 14.40 -3.67
CA PRO A 108 29.06 14.80 -3.13
C PRO A 108 30.04 15.28 -4.19
N GLU A 109 30.02 14.73 -5.41
CA GLU A 109 30.92 15.10 -6.49
C GLU A 109 30.61 16.45 -7.12
N GLN A 110 29.33 16.79 -7.21
CA GLN A 110 28.82 18.05 -7.72
C GLN A 110 28.65 19.11 -6.63
N ASP A 111 28.71 18.66 -5.38
CA ASP A 111 28.42 19.45 -4.17
C ASP A 111 27.07 20.18 -4.28
N VAL A 112 26.02 19.43 -4.59
CA VAL A 112 24.65 19.92 -4.80
C VAL A 112 23.72 19.34 -3.74
N ILE A 113 22.86 20.20 -3.19
CA ILE A 113 21.75 19.83 -2.30
C ILE A 113 20.46 19.82 -3.13
N ILE A 114 19.62 18.79 -2.92
CA ILE A 114 18.31 18.69 -3.56
C ILE A 114 17.25 18.45 -2.50
N GLU A 115 16.16 19.21 -2.57
CA GLU A 115 14.93 19.06 -1.79
C GLU A 115 13.77 18.71 -2.71
N ILE A 116 12.88 17.85 -2.22
CA ILE A 116 11.65 17.48 -2.91
C ILE A 116 10.47 18.04 -2.14
N HIS A 117 9.79 18.99 -2.72
CA HIS A 117 8.60 19.59 -2.14
C HIS A 117 7.34 18.96 -2.71
N GLY A 118 6.60 18.21 -1.88
CA GLY A 118 5.27 17.69 -2.21
C GLY A 118 4.19 18.78 -2.08
N LYS A 119 2.96 18.43 -2.46
CA LYS A 119 1.79 19.33 -2.39
C LYS A 119 1.59 19.97 -1.01
N GLN A 120 1.93 19.27 0.06
CA GLN A 120 1.82 19.74 1.44
C GLN A 120 2.65 21.01 1.75
N HIS A 121 3.70 21.28 0.98
CA HIS A 121 4.54 22.48 1.18
C HIS A 121 3.86 23.76 0.67
N TYR A 122 2.85 23.65 -0.20
CA TYR A 122 2.22 24.78 -0.89
C TYR A 122 0.74 24.93 -0.60
N SER A 123 0.08 23.95 0.00
CA SER A 123 -1.36 23.99 0.28
C SER A 123 -1.62 24.73 1.59
N MET A 124 -2.16 25.94 1.50
CA MET A 124 -2.77 26.60 2.66
C MET A 124 -4.01 25.82 3.10
N GLY A 125 -4.06 25.39 4.36
CA GLY A 125 -5.19 24.62 4.92
C GLY A 125 -5.03 23.10 4.86
N ASP A 126 -3.88 22.60 4.45
CA ASP A 126 -3.53 21.18 4.64
C ASP A 126 -3.36 20.91 6.16
N PRO A 127 -3.96 19.84 6.74
CA PRO A 127 -3.81 19.47 8.14
C PRO A 127 -2.35 19.36 8.60
N TRP A 128 -1.42 19.07 7.69
CA TRP A 128 0.01 18.95 7.94
C TRP A 128 0.78 20.28 7.88
N ASN A 129 0.16 21.36 7.37
CA ASN A 129 0.75 22.70 7.25
C ASN A 129 -0.18 23.79 7.82
N SER A 130 -1.06 23.41 8.74
CA SER A 130 -2.08 24.31 9.30
C SER A 130 -1.54 25.55 10.01
N ASP A 131 -0.28 25.51 10.44
CA ASP A 131 0.40 26.58 11.20
C ASP A 131 1.60 27.22 10.47
N GLY A 132 1.79 26.91 9.20
CA GLY A 132 2.90 27.46 8.39
C GLY A 132 4.30 26.98 8.78
N LYS A 133 4.42 26.05 9.74
CA LYS A 133 5.72 25.54 10.21
C LYS A 133 6.56 24.92 9.11
N GLN A 134 5.93 24.16 8.19
CA GLN A 134 6.68 23.51 7.12
C GLN A 134 7.33 24.56 6.20
N LYS A 135 6.57 25.57 5.80
CA LYS A 135 7.11 26.66 4.99
C LYS A 135 8.27 27.40 5.68
N TYR A 136 8.16 27.62 6.98
CA TYR A 136 9.25 28.23 7.76
C TYR A 136 10.50 27.32 7.79
N ILE A 137 10.32 26.01 7.93
CA ILE A 137 11.42 25.05 7.91
C ILE A 137 12.12 25.05 6.54
N ASP A 138 11.34 25.07 5.46
CA ASP A 138 11.86 25.06 4.09
C ASP A 138 12.68 26.32 3.81
N LEU A 139 12.14 27.49 4.16
CA LEU A 139 12.87 28.78 4.03
C LEU A 139 14.16 28.79 4.86
N MET A 140 14.10 28.31 6.10
CA MET A 140 15.29 28.22 6.95
C MET A 140 16.36 27.27 6.37
N LYS A 141 15.94 26.13 5.80
CA LYS A 141 16.85 25.18 5.15
C LYS A 141 17.53 25.82 3.94
N GLU A 142 16.77 26.51 3.11
CA GLU A 142 17.27 27.24 1.95
C GLU A 142 18.24 28.36 2.34
N GLU A 143 17.88 29.22 3.30
CA GLU A 143 18.72 30.28 3.82
C GLU A 143 20.05 29.73 4.36
N LYS A 144 19.99 28.69 5.18
CA LYS A 144 21.18 28.03 5.71
C LYS A 144 22.06 27.39 4.65
N ALA A 145 21.47 26.81 3.60
CA ALA A 145 22.23 26.33 2.46
C ALA A 145 22.96 27.48 1.74
N TYR A 146 22.27 28.60 1.49
CA TYR A 146 22.87 29.77 0.83
C TYR A 146 24.01 30.40 1.68
N GLU A 147 23.82 30.55 2.98
CA GLU A 147 24.86 31.03 3.90
C GLU A 147 26.13 30.16 3.87
N ASN A 148 25.98 28.86 3.55
CA ASN A 148 27.07 27.91 3.47
C ASN A 148 27.57 27.63 2.04
N GLY A 149 27.27 28.55 1.10
CA GLY A 149 27.84 28.57 -0.24
C GLY A 149 27.08 27.71 -1.27
N TYR A 150 25.86 27.26 -0.99
CA TYR A 150 25.06 26.48 -1.93
C TYR A 150 24.17 27.34 -2.84
N THR A 151 24.43 28.65 -2.96
CA THR A 151 23.74 29.49 -3.92
C THR A 151 23.93 28.96 -5.35
N GLY A 152 22.82 28.66 -6.06
CA GLY A 152 22.83 27.99 -7.35
C GLY A 152 23.12 26.48 -7.35
N ARG A 153 23.45 25.94 -6.17
CA ARG A 153 23.66 24.49 -5.94
C ARG A 153 22.64 23.88 -4.98
N TYR A 154 21.63 24.65 -4.62
CA TYR A 154 20.44 24.21 -3.90
C TYR A 154 19.29 24.13 -4.88
N ILE A 155 18.76 22.92 -5.10
CA ILE A 155 17.74 22.63 -6.09
C ILE A 155 16.47 22.17 -5.38
N VAL A 156 15.35 22.81 -5.66
CA VAL A 156 14.04 22.38 -5.21
C VAL A 156 13.29 21.77 -6.38
N LEU A 157 12.84 20.52 -6.21
CA LEU A 157 12.00 19.81 -7.17
C LEU A 157 10.59 19.69 -6.61
N MET A 158 9.62 20.19 -7.35
CA MET A 158 8.21 20.12 -6.97
C MET A 158 7.59 18.81 -7.45
N TYR A 159 6.94 18.10 -6.53
CA TYR A 159 6.20 16.87 -6.84
C TYR A 159 4.72 17.03 -6.50
N ASP A 160 3.87 17.01 -7.53
CA ASP A 160 2.41 16.93 -7.37
C ASP A 160 1.96 15.49 -7.53
N VAL A 161 1.28 14.97 -6.50
CA VAL A 161 0.80 13.58 -6.40
C VAL A 161 -0.24 13.22 -7.47
N SER A 162 -0.74 14.19 -8.22
CA SER A 162 -1.82 14.05 -9.21
C SER A 162 -1.31 13.62 -10.59
N GLY A 163 -0.61 12.48 -10.73
CA GLY A 163 -0.23 12.07 -12.08
C GLY A 163 0.71 10.86 -12.18
N ASP A 164 1.04 10.54 -13.40
CA ASP A 164 1.84 9.41 -13.85
C ASP A 164 3.37 9.64 -13.76
N GLY A 165 3.82 10.64 -13.04
CA GLY A 165 5.23 11.01 -12.94
C GLY A 165 5.74 11.92 -14.06
N SER A 166 5.02 12.13 -15.16
CA SER A 166 5.46 12.93 -16.29
C SER A 166 5.76 14.38 -15.90
N ARG A 167 4.94 14.97 -15.02
CA ARG A 167 5.17 16.30 -14.46
C ARG A 167 6.46 16.37 -13.64
N PHE A 168 6.80 15.31 -12.94
CA PHE A 168 8.03 15.26 -12.16
C PHE A 168 9.27 15.17 -13.08
N VAL A 169 9.18 14.42 -14.18
CA VAL A 169 10.20 14.43 -15.24
C VAL A 169 10.40 15.86 -15.78
N THR A 170 9.31 16.59 -16.06
CA THR A 170 9.39 17.99 -16.50
C THR A 170 10.10 18.89 -15.47
N GLN A 171 9.87 18.68 -14.17
CA GLN A 171 10.59 19.41 -13.11
C GLN A 171 12.09 19.09 -13.12
N ILE A 172 12.46 17.81 -13.26
CA ILE A 172 13.87 17.39 -13.34
C ILE A 172 14.55 18.01 -14.56
N LEU A 173 13.93 17.92 -15.74
CA LEU A 173 14.46 18.45 -16.99
C LEU A 173 14.49 19.99 -17.02
N GLY A 174 13.61 20.66 -16.29
CA GLY A 174 13.61 22.11 -16.13
C GLY A 174 14.56 22.64 -15.05
N SER A 175 15.22 21.76 -14.31
CA SER A 175 16.14 22.13 -13.22
C SER A 175 17.60 22.16 -13.69
N ASN A 176 18.48 22.68 -12.83
CA ASN A 176 19.93 22.65 -13.08
C ASN A 176 20.52 21.23 -13.18
N LEU A 177 19.77 20.19 -12.81
CA LEU A 177 20.23 18.80 -12.98
C LEU A 177 20.44 18.45 -14.46
N GLN A 178 19.63 19.00 -15.38
CA GLN A 178 19.79 18.78 -16.82
C GLN A 178 21.10 19.37 -17.36
N THR A 179 21.59 20.47 -16.77
CA THR A 179 22.87 21.07 -17.18
C THR A 179 24.08 20.33 -16.62
N MET A 180 23.89 19.60 -15.51
CA MET A 180 24.94 18.83 -14.84
C MET A 180 25.09 17.41 -15.41
N PHE A 181 23.98 16.82 -15.88
CA PHE A 181 23.93 15.42 -16.33
C PHE A 181 23.20 15.30 -17.66
N SER A 182 23.75 14.48 -18.59
CA SER A 182 23.00 14.11 -19.78
C SER A 182 21.85 13.19 -19.40
N MET A 183 20.62 13.63 -19.65
CA MET A 183 19.39 12.87 -19.33
C MET A 183 18.88 12.04 -20.52
N GLU A 184 19.60 12.03 -21.65
CA GLU A 184 19.16 11.41 -22.90
C GLU A 184 18.95 9.88 -22.78
N ASN A 185 19.77 9.23 -21.96
CA ASN A 185 19.75 7.78 -21.80
C ASN A 185 18.98 7.33 -20.55
N VAL A 186 18.28 8.22 -19.86
CA VAL A 186 17.49 7.86 -18.69
C VAL A 186 16.20 7.18 -19.12
N ASP A 187 16.01 5.95 -18.72
CA ASP A 187 14.74 5.22 -18.86
C ASP A 187 13.75 5.70 -17.78
N TRP A 188 12.94 6.71 -18.15
CA TRP A 188 11.91 7.28 -17.28
C TRP A 188 10.83 6.28 -16.89
N SER A 189 10.55 5.28 -17.77
CA SER A 189 9.59 4.21 -17.46
C SER A 189 10.10 3.32 -16.34
N ALA A 190 11.38 2.93 -16.41
CA ALA A 190 12.03 2.18 -15.34
C ALA A 190 12.07 2.99 -14.02
N CYS A 191 12.29 4.31 -14.08
CA CYS A 191 12.20 5.18 -12.89
C CYS A 191 10.80 5.18 -12.27
N ASN A 192 9.75 5.24 -13.09
CA ASN A 192 8.38 5.16 -12.62
C ASN A 192 8.07 3.81 -11.98
N GLN A 193 8.42 2.71 -12.64
CA GLN A 193 8.26 1.36 -12.11
C GLN A 193 8.97 1.20 -10.76
N TYR A 194 10.22 1.64 -10.68
CA TYR A 194 10.98 1.62 -9.44
C TYR A 194 10.34 2.45 -8.32
N ALA A 195 9.83 3.63 -8.64
CA ALA A 195 9.21 4.53 -7.65
C ALA A 195 7.94 3.97 -7.02
N ILE A 196 7.20 3.11 -7.73
CA ILE A 196 6.01 2.42 -7.22
C ILE A 196 6.31 1.09 -6.53
N LEU A 197 7.57 0.59 -6.57
CA LEU A 197 7.98 -0.61 -5.85
C LEU A 197 7.70 -0.45 -4.35
N SER A 198 7.07 -1.47 -3.76
CA SER A 198 6.75 -1.48 -2.34
C SER A 198 6.55 -2.91 -1.86
N ASN A 199 7.16 -3.26 -0.73
CA ASN A 199 6.96 -4.57 -0.10
C ASN A 199 5.48 -4.81 0.24
N SER A 200 4.78 -3.76 0.60
CA SER A 200 3.35 -3.82 0.91
C SER A 200 2.47 -4.01 -0.33
N VAL A 201 2.92 -3.58 -1.50
CA VAL A 201 2.26 -3.92 -2.77
C VAL A 201 2.46 -5.39 -3.08
N LYS A 202 3.70 -5.90 -2.93
CA LYS A 202 4.02 -7.30 -3.15
C LYS A 202 3.22 -8.22 -2.23
N GLU A 203 3.17 -7.93 -0.93
CA GLU A 203 2.38 -8.69 0.05
C GLU A 203 0.92 -8.86 -0.40
N VAL A 204 0.28 -7.76 -0.80
CA VAL A 204 -1.12 -7.80 -1.25
C VAL A 204 -1.27 -8.58 -2.56
N CYS A 205 -0.31 -8.45 -3.49
CA CYS A 205 -0.32 -9.22 -4.74
C CYS A 205 -0.11 -10.71 -4.51
N ASP A 206 0.77 -11.10 -3.61
CA ASP A 206 1.03 -12.51 -3.28
C ASP A 206 -0.22 -13.16 -2.67
N ILE A 207 -0.93 -12.47 -1.77
CA ILE A 207 -2.22 -12.93 -1.25
C ILE A 207 -3.25 -13.07 -2.37
N TYR A 208 -3.35 -12.07 -3.27
CA TYR A 208 -4.29 -12.11 -4.40
C TYR A 208 -3.99 -13.29 -5.34
N ASN A 209 -2.72 -13.52 -5.68
CA ASN A 209 -2.26 -14.60 -6.54
C ASN A 209 -2.43 -15.99 -5.89
N SER A 210 -2.48 -16.07 -4.57
CA SER A 210 -2.82 -17.32 -3.86
C SER A 210 -4.29 -17.74 -4.00
N GLY A 211 -5.10 -16.97 -4.75
CA GLY A 211 -6.52 -17.22 -5.02
C GLY A 211 -7.49 -16.46 -4.11
N VAL A 212 -7.00 -15.64 -3.20
CA VAL A 212 -7.84 -14.79 -2.34
C VAL A 212 -8.22 -13.52 -3.10
N VAL A 213 -9.30 -13.58 -3.89
CA VAL A 213 -9.77 -12.46 -4.73
C VAL A 213 -10.74 -11.50 -4.01
N ASP A 214 -11.22 -11.88 -2.83
CA ASP A 214 -12.10 -11.03 -2.01
C ASP A 214 -11.30 -9.98 -1.26
N LEU A 215 -11.49 -8.71 -1.65
CA LEU A 215 -10.75 -7.58 -1.07
C LEU A 215 -11.00 -7.43 0.44
N THR A 216 -12.19 -7.80 0.94
CA THR A 216 -12.50 -7.79 2.37
C THR A 216 -11.69 -8.85 3.11
N GLN A 217 -11.50 -10.00 2.50
CA GLN A 217 -10.67 -11.06 3.05
C GLN A 217 -9.19 -10.66 3.05
N ILE A 218 -8.70 -10.04 1.98
CA ILE A 218 -7.33 -9.48 1.93
C ILE A 218 -7.12 -8.44 3.03
N CYS A 219 -8.09 -7.54 3.27
CA CYS A 219 -8.03 -6.60 4.40
C CYS A 219 -7.87 -7.31 5.76
N ARG A 220 -8.55 -8.45 5.97
CA ARG A 220 -8.45 -9.22 7.23
C ARG A 220 -7.12 -9.94 7.38
N MET A 221 -6.49 -10.32 6.28
CA MET A 221 -5.20 -11.01 6.25
C MET A 221 -4.01 -10.06 6.36
N THR A 222 -4.24 -8.77 6.10
CA THR A 222 -3.24 -7.70 6.18
C THR A 222 -3.60 -6.73 7.31
N HIS A 223 -2.73 -5.78 7.58
CA HIS A 223 -3.00 -4.72 8.56
C HIS A 223 -3.80 -3.53 7.97
N TYR A 224 -4.25 -3.62 6.71
CA TYR A 224 -4.99 -2.54 6.05
C TYR A 224 -6.47 -2.64 6.35
N SER A 225 -7.07 -1.52 6.80
CA SER A 225 -8.51 -1.44 7.11
C SER A 225 -9.35 -0.93 5.92
N SER A 226 -8.72 -0.36 4.90
CA SER A 226 -9.41 0.27 3.77
C SER A 226 -9.35 -0.57 2.49
N LEU A 227 -10.52 -0.87 1.93
CA LEU A 227 -10.64 -1.52 0.62
C LEU A 227 -9.99 -0.70 -0.50
N ASN A 228 -10.02 0.63 -0.40
CA ASN A 228 -9.39 1.50 -1.38
C ASN A 228 -7.87 1.35 -1.37
N THR A 229 -7.27 1.23 -0.19
CA THR A 229 -5.84 0.95 -0.05
C THR A 229 -5.45 -0.38 -0.73
N ILE A 230 -6.24 -1.44 -0.54
CA ILE A 230 -6.01 -2.73 -1.22
C ILE A 230 -6.13 -2.57 -2.74
N ARG A 231 -7.18 -1.88 -3.24
CA ARG A 231 -7.35 -1.63 -4.69
C ARG A 231 -6.18 -0.88 -5.30
N GLU A 232 -5.69 0.16 -4.62
CA GLU A 232 -4.53 0.92 -5.09
C GLU A 232 -3.27 0.07 -5.15
N LYS A 233 -3.03 -0.77 -4.13
CA LYS A 233 -1.89 -1.68 -4.11
C LYS A 233 -1.98 -2.71 -5.24
N LEU A 234 -3.14 -3.32 -5.47
CA LEU A 234 -3.35 -4.26 -6.56
C LEU A 234 -3.18 -3.59 -7.94
N ARG A 235 -3.67 -2.35 -8.13
CA ARG A 235 -3.43 -1.59 -9.38
C ARG A 235 -1.94 -1.33 -9.60
N LYS A 236 -1.21 -0.92 -8.56
CA LYS A 236 0.25 -0.78 -8.64
C LYS A 236 0.93 -2.11 -8.95
N GLY A 237 0.49 -3.19 -8.32
CA GLY A 237 1.00 -4.53 -8.59
C GLY A 237 0.75 -4.98 -10.04
N THR A 238 -0.40 -4.63 -10.63
CA THR A 238 -0.68 -4.91 -12.05
C THR A 238 0.25 -4.12 -12.97
N LEU A 239 0.52 -2.84 -12.67
CA LEU A 239 1.50 -2.03 -13.41
C LEU A 239 2.92 -2.60 -13.33
N LEU A 240 3.25 -3.28 -12.22
CA LEU A 240 4.53 -3.95 -12.00
C LEU A 240 4.58 -5.38 -12.58
N GLY A 241 3.47 -5.89 -13.12
CA GLY A 241 3.36 -7.27 -13.57
C GLY A 241 3.37 -8.31 -12.43
N TRP A 242 3.07 -7.90 -11.20
CA TRP A 242 3.05 -8.78 -10.03
C TRP A 242 1.73 -9.49 -9.81
N CYS A 243 0.63 -8.97 -10.33
CA CYS A 243 -0.70 -9.61 -10.32
C CYS A 243 -1.51 -9.16 -11.53
N ASP A 244 -2.59 -9.90 -11.80
CA ASP A 244 -3.54 -9.57 -12.86
C ASP A 244 -4.88 -9.10 -12.24
N TYR A 245 -4.86 -7.93 -11.60
CA TYR A 245 -6.02 -7.36 -10.97
C TYR A 245 -6.81 -6.45 -11.92
N SER A 246 -8.09 -6.77 -12.11
CA SER A 246 -9.04 -5.92 -12.83
C SER A 246 -10.11 -5.37 -11.88
N ALA A 247 -10.18 -4.04 -11.77
CA ALA A 247 -11.22 -3.38 -10.95
C ALA A 247 -12.64 -3.66 -11.47
N ALA A 248 -12.81 -3.80 -12.78
CA ALA A 248 -14.09 -4.14 -13.40
C ALA A 248 -14.56 -5.55 -13.02
N VAL A 249 -13.65 -6.54 -13.09
CA VAL A 249 -13.94 -7.92 -12.69
C VAL A 249 -14.22 -8.00 -11.18
N ALA A 250 -13.46 -7.29 -10.36
CA ALA A 250 -13.68 -7.25 -8.92
C ALA A 250 -15.06 -6.65 -8.58
N LEU A 251 -15.49 -5.62 -9.29
CA LEU A 251 -16.81 -5.01 -9.13
C LEU A 251 -17.94 -5.97 -9.55
N GLN A 252 -17.79 -6.64 -10.69
CA GLN A 252 -18.76 -7.65 -11.16
C GLN A 252 -18.90 -8.80 -10.14
N ASN A 253 -17.79 -9.29 -9.60
CA ASN A 253 -17.81 -10.34 -8.58
C ASN A 253 -18.47 -9.87 -7.27
N ALA A 254 -18.28 -8.62 -6.87
CA ALA A 254 -18.94 -8.03 -5.70
C ALA A 254 -20.46 -7.92 -5.92
N HIS A 255 -20.89 -7.46 -7.09
CA HIS A 255 -22.33 -7.40 -7.47
C HIS A 255 -22.95 -8.79 -7.53
N ARG A 256 -22.26 -9.79 -8.09
CA ARG A 256 -22.74 -11.17 -8.13
C ARG A 256 -22.90 -11.77 -6.73
N LYS A 257 -21.94 -11.53 -5.83
CA LYS A 257 -22.04 -11.96 -4.41
C LYS A 257 -23.20 -11.28 -3.70
N SER A 258 -23.37 -9.96 -3.88
CA SER A 258 -24.48 -9.20 -3.30
C SER A 258 -25.81 -9.66 -3.87
N GLY A 259 -25.91 -9.88 -5.17
CA GLY A 259 -27.11 -10.40 -5.82
C GLY A 259 -27.47 -11.81 -5.34
N ASN A 260 -26.49 -12.70 -5.23
CA ASN A 260 -26.71 -14.05 -4.69
C ASN A 260 -27.12 -14.03 -3.21
N HIS A 261 -26.57 -13.11 -2.39
CA HIS A 261 -27.00 -12.97 -1.00
C HIS A 261 -28.44 -12.44 -0.90
N VAL A 262 -28.80 -11.47 -1.74
CA VAL A 262 -30.18 -10.94 -1.81
C VAL A 262 -31.13 -12.03 -2.28
N LEU A 263 -30.77 -12.81 -3.31
CA LEU A 263 -31.56 -13.94 -3.76
C LEU A 263 -31.68 -15.00 -2.66
N ALA A 264 -30.60 -15.38 -1.99
CA ALA A 264 -30.64 -16.37 -0.90
C ALA A 264 -31.46 -15.92 0.32
N THR A 265 -31.50 -14.61 0.59
CA THR A 265 -32.32 -14.07 1.69
C THR A 265 -33.78 -13.78 1.25
N MET A 266 -34.04 -13.52 -0.01
CA MET A 266 -35.38 -13.24 -0.54
C MET A 266 -36.13 -14.49 -1.03
N CYS A 267 -35.44 -15.57 -1.36
CA CYS A 267 -36.04 -16.83 -1.83
C CYS A 267 -36.23 -17.84 -0.70
N ASN A 268 -36.88 -17.44 0.39
CA ASN A 268 -37.45 -18.42 1.30
C ASN A 268 -38.79 -18.86 0.70
N SER A 269 -38.87 -20.10 0.20
CA SER A 269 -40.09 -20.72 -0.20
C SER A 269 -41.14 -20.66 0.89
N VAL A 270 -42.37 -20.39 0.56
CA VAL A 270 -43.49 -20.23 1.50
C VAL A 270 -44.55 -21.28 1.21
N VAL A 271 -44.98 -21.97 2.25
CA VAL A 271 -46.03 -23.00 2.17
C VAL A 271 -47.35 -22.43 2.68
N CYS A 272 -48.40 -22.69 1.92
CA CYS A 272 -49.76 -22.36 2.27
C CYS A 272 -50.49 -23.58 2.77
N PHE A 273 -51.21 -23.41 3.89
CA PHE A 273 -52.05 -24.47 4.50
C PHE A 273 -53.48 -23.95 4.64
N ASP A 274 -54.44 -24.88 4.63
CA ASP A 274 -55.78 -24.58 5.08
C ASP A 274 -55.82 -24.37 6.61
N LEU A 275 -57.01 -24.13 7.16
CA LEU A 275 -57.18 -23.95 8.60
C LEU A 275 -57.06 -25.24 9.38
N ASP A 276 -57.27 -26.38 8.70
CA ASP A 276 -57.17 -27.72 9.28
C ASP A 276 -55.72 -28.25 9.28
N GLY A 277 -54.80 -27.51 8.65
CA GLY A 277 -53.37 -27.79 8.60
C GLY A 277 -52.93 -28.62 7.41
N ASN A 278 -53.78 -28.82 6.39
CA ASN A 278 -53.42 -29.52 5.19
C ASN A 278 -52.64 -28.58 4.26
N LYS A 279 -51.53 -29.08 3.71
CA LYS A 279 -50.71 -28.35 2.74
C LYS A 279 -51.46 -28.18 1.42
N LEU A 280 -51.62 -26.94 0.98
CA LEU A 280 -52.31 -26.60 -0.26
C LEU A 280 -51.34 -26.37 -1.42
N CYS A 281 -50.32 -25.56 -1.20
CA CYS A 281 -49.32 -25.23 -2.24
C CYS A 281 -48.04 -24.62 -1.64
N THR A 282 -46.98 -24.63 -2.44
CA THR A 282 -45.71 -23.96 -2.13
C THR A 282 -45.41 -22.91 -3.16
N TYR A 283 -44.95 -21.74 -2.71
CA TYR A 283 -44.51 -20.64 -3.56
C TYR A 283 -43.01 -20.42 -3.37
N PRO A 284 -42.26 -20.09 -4.47
CA PRO A 284 -40.80 -19.93 -4.40
C PRO A 284 -40.36 -18.70 -3.60
N SER A 285 -41.24 -17.76 -3.33
CA SER A 285 -40.97 -16.58 -2.51
C SER A 285 -42.25 -15.95 -1.96
N LEU A 286 -42.12 -15.15 -0.90
CA LEU A 286 -43.22 -14.31 -0.36
C LEU A 286 -43.86 -13.39 -1.42
N GLN A 287 -43.03 -12.77 -2.26
CA GLN A 287 -43.52 -11.85 -3.30
C GLN A 287 -44.34 -12.62 -4.32
N GLU A 288 -43.93 -13.82 -4.75
CA GLU A 288 -44.65 -14.64 -5.70
C GLU A 288 -45.98 -15.14 -5.10
N ALA A 289 -45.98 -15.50 -3.81
CA ALA A 289 -47.23 -15.86 -3.11
C ALA A 289 -48.20 -14.66 -3.08
N GLN A 290 -47.73 -13.48 -2.69
CA GLN A 290 -48.54 -12.27 -2.69
C GLN A 290 -49.09 -11.93 -4.07
N ARG A 291 -48.24 -12.02 -5.12
CA ARG A 291 -48.59 -11.71 -6.48
C ARG A 291 -49.68 -12.66 -7.04
N ARG A 292 -49.54 -13.96 -6.77
CA ARG A 292 -50.48 -14.98 -7.30
C ARG A 292 -51.79 -15.04 -6.54
N CYS A 293 -51.74 -14.88 -5.23
CA CYS A 293 -52.94 -15.00 -4.39
C CYS A 293 -53.63 -13.67 -4.12
N GLY A 294 -53.01 -12.54 -4.36
CA GLY A 294 -53.54 -11.22 -4.00
C GLY A 294 -53.65 -10.99 -2.48
N ILE A 295 -52.99 -11.83 -1.67
CA ILE A 295 -53.10 -11.80 -0.21
C ILE A 295 -51.95 -10.98 0.37
N SER A 296 -52.28 -9.95 1.16
CA SER A 296 -51.34 -9.19 1.96
C SER A 296 -51.03 -9.88 3.31
N HIS A 297 -49.98 -9.44 3.98
CA HIS A 297 -49.61 -9.88 5.35
C HIS A 297 -49.18 -11.36 5.47
N ILE A 298 -48.82 -12.03 4.39
CA ILE A 298 -48.27 -13.41 4.41
C ILE A 298 -47.00 -13.47 5.28
N TRP A 299 -46.14 -12.45 5.17
CA TRP A 299 -44.91 -12.38 5.98
C TRP A 299 -45.17 -12.40 7.50
N GLU A 300 -46.22 -11.68 7.96
CA GLU A 300 -46.56 -11.64 9.37
C GLU A 300 -46.96 -13.03 9.90
N CYS A 301 -47.59 -13.85 9.04
CA CYS A 301 -47.89 -15.24 9.39
C CYS A 301 -46.62 -16.08 9.48
N CYS A 302 -45.72 -15.96 8.49
CA CYS A 302 -44.48 -16.71 8.46
C CYS A 302 -43.56 -16.43 9.65
N VAL A 303 -43.59 -15.21 10.21
CA VAL A 303 -42.82 -14.81 11.40
C VAL A 303 -43.60 -14.94 12.72
N GLY A 304 -44.79 -15.51 12.69
CA GLY A 304 -45.61 -15.78 13.87
C GLY A 304 -46.33 -14.58 14.49
N ARG A 305 -46.31 -13.41 13.81
CA ARG A 305 -47.02 -12.19 14.28
C ARG A 305 -48.52 -12.26 14.03
N ARG A 306 -48.95 -13.13 13.12
CA ARG A 306 -50.35 -13.30 12.73
C ARG A 306 -50.64 -14.78 12.53
N LYS A 307 -51.84 -15.23 12.90
CA LYS A 307 -52.20 -16.64 12.76
C LYS A 307 -52.54 -17.02 11.32
N THR A 308 -53.23 -16.13 10.60
CA THR A 308 -53.73 -16.40 9.23
C THR A 308 -53.66 -15.13 8.36
N ALA A 309 -53.50 -15.28 7.05
CA ALA A 309 -53.65 -14.22 6.06
C ALA A 309 -54.48 -14.76 4.88
N GLY A 310 -55.51 -13.99 4.46
CA GLY A 310 -56.44 -14.40 3.41
C GLY A 310 -57.25 -15.69 3.71
N GLY A 311 -57.42 -16.04 4.99
CA GLY A 311 -58.08 -17.26 5.41
C GLY A 311 -57.21 -18.54 5.43
N PHE A 312 -55.90 -18.37 5.18
CA PHE A 312 -54.92 -19.49 5.13
C PHE A 312 -53.83 -19.29 6.18
N ARG A 313 -53.21 -20.41 6.58
CA ARG A 313 -51.97 -20.44 7.37
C ARG A 313 -50.77 -20.42 6.43
N TRP A 314 -49.71 -19.69 6.81
CA TRP A 314 -48.50 -19.51 6.01
C TRP A 314 -47.28 -19.75 6.84
N MET A 315 -46.31 -20.46 6.29
CA MET A 315 -45.05 -20.78 6.94
C MET A 315 -43.91 -20.81 5.94
N TYR A 316 -42.70 -20.43 6.35
CA TYR A 316 -41.53 -20.71 5.51
C TYR A 316 -41.33 -22.23 5.38
N GLU A 317 -40.99 -22.71 4.19
CA GLU A 317 -40.79 -24.14 3.92
C GLU A 317 -39.74 -24.76 4.85
N LYS A 318 -38.64 -24.04 5.15
CA LYS A 318 -37.62 -24.46 6.11
C LYS A 318 -38.19 -24.71 7.51
N ASP A 319 -39.11 -23.89 7.98
CA ASP A 319 -39.71 -24.01 9.31
C ASP A 319 -40.74 -25.11 9.34
N CYS A 320 -41.40 -25.38 8.21
CA CYS A 320 -42.31 -26.48 7.98
C CYS A 320 -41.56 -27.81 8.10
N ILE A 321 -40.41 -27.97 7.44
CA ILE A 321 -39.59 -29.17 7.49
C ILE A 321 -39.10 -29.46 8.94
N ILE A 322 -38.65 -28.38 9.65
CA ILE A 322 -38.17 -28.50 11.04
C ILE A 322 -39.29 -28.98 11.96
N ARG A 323 -40.54 -28.59 11.72
CA ARG A 323 -41.69 -28.96 12.54
C ARG A 323 -42.33 -30.26 12.13
N GLY A 324 -41.91 -30.84 11.00
CA GLY A 324 -42.51 -32.08 10.45
C GLY A 324 -43.95 -31.90 9.94
N GLU A 325 -44.30 -30.67 9.52
CA GLU A 325 -45.63 -30.30 9.02
C GLU A 325 -45.70 -30.29 7.48
N CYS A 326 -44.59 -30.64 6.77
CA CYS A 326 -44.52 -30.69 5.32
C CYS A 326 -44.56 -32.09 4.72
#